data_025fdf853a15a534fb230910038c919b
#
_entry.id   025fdf853a15a534fb230910038c919b
#
_cell.length_a   1.000
_cell.length_b   1.000
_cell.length_c   1.000
_cell.angle_alpha   90.00
_cell.angle_beta   90.00
_cell.angle_gamma   90.00
#
_symmetry.space_group_name_H-M   'P 1'
#
loop_
_entity.id
_entity.type
_entity.pdbx_description
1 polymer ?
#
loop_
_entity_poly.entity_id
_entity_poly.type
_entity_poly.pdbx_seq_one_letter_code
_entity_poly.pdbx_strand_id
1 'polypeptide(L)'
;MGEGTVRQRLGRRFDNTELRAIKRLWIEHSIAEDKRDIPGLLATLADECEYEMVPTGQRWQGLDGVRAFYTELFAAFPDNRFALTDIVVGPQGVFEAARLTGTNLGPWAGVPASGMPVDLQVLILFPWDPATRRFVGERIWFDRGQLRDASAAIKRS
;
A
#
# COMPACT_ATOMS: atom_id res chain seq x y z
N MET A 1 -4.97 -19.90 -3.09
CA MET A 1 -5.90 -19.21 -4.02
C MET A 1 -5.58 -19.60 -5.46
N GLY A 2 -6.55 -20.16 -6.15
CA GLY A 2 -6.38 -20.39 -7.58
C GLY A 2 -6.28 -19.02 -8.30
N GLU A 3 -5.12 -18.70 -8.81
CA GLU A 3 -4.93 -17.55 -9.69
C GLU A 3 -5.73 -17.78 -10.98
N GLY A 4 -6.98 -17.32 -10.97
CA GLY A 4 -7.74 -17.21 -12.22
C GLY A 4 -6.98 -16.32 -13.18
N THR A 5 -6.99 -16.64 -14.47
CA THR A 5 -6.38 -15.76 -15.48
C THR A 5 -6.95 -14.34 -15.36
N VAL A 6 -6.23 -13.32 -15.83
CA VAL A 6 -6.70 -11.92 -15.86
C VAL A 6 -8.08 -11.81 -16.52
N ARG A 7 -8.31 -12.60 -17.59
CA ARG A 7 -9.59 -12.65 -18.30
C ARG A 7 -10.72 -13.20 -17.42
N GLN A 8 -10.47 -14.24 -16.64
CA GLN A 8 -11.46 -14.79 -15.69
C GLN A 8 -11.77 -13.79 -14.58
N ARG A 9 -10.77 -13.11 -14.05
CA ARG A 9 -10.95 -12.04 -13.06
C ARG A 9 -11.74 -10.86 -13.63
N LEU A 10 -11.49 -10.48 -14.87
CA LEU A 10 -12.23 -9.41 -15.54
C LEU A 10 -13.73 -9.73 -15.67
N GLY A 11 -14.07 -11.00 -15.95
CA GLY A 11 -15.46 -11.46 -16.08
C GLY A 11 -16.19 -11.72 -14.77
N ARG A 12 -15.52 -11.59 -13.62
CA ARG A 12 -16.13 -11.85 -12.31
C ARG A 12 -17.21 -10.81 -12.00
N ARG A 13 -18.39 -11.31 -11.69
CA ARG A 13 -19.51 -10.47 -11.24
C ARG A 13 -19.49 -10.34 -9.72
N PHE A 14 -19.95 -9.21 -9.23
CA PHE A 14 -20.15 -8.95 -7.80
C PHE A 14 -21.41 -8.09 -7.62
N ASP A 15 -22.04 -8.20 -6.49
CA ASP A 15 -23.25 -7.46 -6.17
C ASP A 15 -22.99 -6.21 -5.33
N ASN A 16 -24.04 -5.45 -5.08
CA ASN A 16 -23.95 -4.23 -4.27
C ASN A 16 -23.56 -4.51 -2.82
N THR A 17 -23.82 -5.71 -2.29
CA THR A 17 -23.45 -6.06 -0.92
C THR A 17 -21.95 -6.27 -0.82
N GLU A 18 -21.36 -6.94 -1.79
CA GLU A 18 -19.91 -7.12 -1.88
C GLU A 18 -19.21 -5.78 -2.13
N LEU A 19 -19.73 -4.96 -3.04
CA LEU A 19 -19.19 -3.60 -3.29
C LEU A 19 -19.16 -2.76 -2.03
N ARG A 20 -20.23 -2.75 -1.24
CA ARG A 20 -20.27 -2.05 0.06
C ARG A 20 -19.26 -2.60 1.05
N ALA A 21 -19.05 -3.92 1.06
CA ALA A 21 -18.08 -4.55 1.94
C ALA A 21 -16.64 -4.14 1.59
N ILE A 22 -16.29 -4.14 0.31
CA ILE A 22 -14.97 -3.69 -0.17
C ILE A 22 -14.72 -2.23 0.23
N LYS A 23 -15.69 -1.35 -0.06
CA LYS A 23 -15.58 0.08 0.27
C LYS A 23 -15.41 0.31 1.78
N ARG A 24 -16.20 -0.37 2.60
CA ARG A 24 -16.12 -0.25 4.05
C ARG A 24 -14.76 -0.70 4.57
N LEU A 25 -14.28 -1.85 4.12
CA LEU A 25 -12.99 -2.38 4.55
C LEU A 25 -11.83 -1.48 4.14
N TRP A 26 -11.88 -0.90 2.93
CA TRP A 26 -10.89 0.07 2.49
C TRP A 26 -10.90 1.34 3.36
N ILE A 27 -12.09 1.85 3.73
CA ILE A 27 -12.22 2.99 4.64
C ILE A 27 -11.63 2.66 6.02
N GLU A 28 -11.92 1.47 6.57
CA GLU A 28 -11.33 1.01 7.84
C GLU A 28 -9.81 0.95 7.76
N HIS A 29 -9.27 0.45 6.65
CA HIS A 29 -7.84 0.39 6.37
C HIS A 29 -7.21 1.78 6.34
N SER A 30 -7.76 2.70 5.56
CA SER A 30 -7.24 4.07 5.42
C SER A 30 -7.27 4.85 6.75
N ILE A 31 -8.32 4.67 7.55
CA ILE A 31 -8.41 5.29 8.89
C ILE A 31 -7.32 4.72 9.82
N ALA A 32 -7.09 3.41 9.80
CA ALA A 32 -6.04 2.79 10.59
C ALA A 32 -4.65 3.28 10.18
N GLU A 33 -4.41 3.45 8.87
CA GLU A 33 -3.17 3.99 8.35
C GLU A 33 -2.91 5.43 8.80
N ASP A 34 -3.91 6.31 8.67
CA ASP A 34 -3.83 7.70 9.14
C ASP A 34 -3.51 7.77 10.64
N LYS A 35 -4.03 6.83 11.43
CA LYS A 35 -3.77 6.73 12.86
C LYS A 35 -2.48 6.00 13.22
N ARG A 36 -1.79 5.42 12.24
CA ARG A 36 -0.64 4.51 12.43
C ARG A 36 -0.99 3.31 13.32
N ASP A 37 -2.24 2.87 13.26
CA ASP A 37 -2.76 1.73 14.01
C ASP A 37 -2.45 0.42 13.27
N ILE A 38 -1.26 -0.12 13.52
CA ILE A 38 -0.82 -1.38 12.89
C ILE A 38 -1.80 -2.54 13.18
N PRO A 39 -2.27 -2.79 14.41
CA PRO A 39 -3.29 -3.81 14.64
C PRO A 39 -4.55 -3.60 13.78
N GLY A 40 -5.03 -2.36 13.67
CA GLY A 40 -6.19 -2.01 12.83
C GLY A 40 -5.94 -2.28 11.35
N LEU A 41 -4.75 -1.98 10.84
CA LEU A 41 -4.34 -2.30 9.47
C LEU A 41 -4.36 -3.81 9.22
N LEU A 42 -3.74 -4.60 10.10
CA LEU A 42 -3.70 -6.05 9.98
C LEU A 42 -5.10 -6.69 10.04
N ALA A 43 -6.03 -6.11 10.79
CA ALA A 43 -7.41 -6.60 10.89
C ALA A 43 -8.18 -6.53 9.55
N THR A 44 -7.73 -5.76 8.58
CA THR A 44 -8.34 -5.67 7.25
C THR A 44 -7.81 -6.70 6.26
N LEU A 45 -6.77 -7.44 6.63
CA LEU A 45 -6.05 -8.36 5.76
C LEU A 45 -6.41 -9.83 6.07
N ALA A 46 -6.31 -10.67 5.04
CA ALA A 46 -6.32 -12.11 5.21
C ALA A 46 -4.99 -12.60 5.82
N ASP A 47 -5.00 -13.73 6.52
CA ASP A 47 -3.82 -14.26 7.20
C ASP A 47 -2.64 -14.53 6.22
N GLU A 48 -2.97 -15.01 5.01
CA GLU A 48 -2.00 -15.28 3.94
C GLU A 48 -1.83 -14.09 2.99
N CYS A 49 -1.76 -12.87 3.53
CA CYS A 49 -1.57 -11.66 2.74
C CYS A 49 -0.10 -11.50 2.29
N GLU A 50 0.08 -10.73 1.22
CA GLU A 50 1.41 -10.35 0.73
C GLU A 50 1.40 -8.87 0.32
N TYR A 51 2.40 -8.14 0.80
CA TYR A 51 2.72 -6.80 0.29
C TYR A 51 3.90 -6.91 -0.68
N GLU A 52 3.81 -6.21 -1.79
CA GLU A 52 4.86 -6.13 -2.81
C GLU A 52 5.18 -4.68 -3.13
N MET A 53 6.43 -4.30 -2.95
CA MET A 53 6.99 -3.05 -3.46
C MET A 53 7.54 -3.31 -4.86
N VAL A 54 6.74 -3.03 -5.89
CA VAL A 54 7.03 -3.42 -7.27
C VAL A 54 8.36 -2.84 -7.79
N PRO A 55 8.74 -1.57 -7.52
CA PRO A 55 9.99 -1.01 -8.03
C PRO A 55 11.26 -1.71 -7.53
N THR A 56 11.19 -2.41 -6.39
CA THR A 56 12.35 -3.11 -5.81
C THR A 56 12.22 -4.62 -5.88
N GLY A 57 11.01 -5.14 -6.10
CA GLY A 57 10.69 -6.56 -6.01
C GLY A 57 10.64 -7.08 -4.56
N GLN A 58 10.75 -6.21 -3.56
CA GLN A 58 10.69 -6.62 -2.16
C GLN A 58 9.28 -7.06 -1.79
N ARG A 59 9.17 -8.11 -0.98
CA ARG A 59 7.90 -8.72 -0.55
C ARG A 59 7.89 -8.96 0.95
N TRP A 60 6.73 -8.79 1.55
CA TRP A 60 6.43 -9.08 2.95
C TRP A 60 5.23 -10.03 2.99
N GLN A 61 5.43 -11.23 3.57
CA GLN A 61 4.41 -12.27 3.58
C GLN A 61 3.78 -12.45 4.95
N GLY A 62 2.47 -12.66 4.96
CA GLY A 62 1.67 -12.86 6.14
C GLY A 62 1.55 -11.60 7.02
N LEU A 63 0.77 -11.71 8.06
CA LEU A 63 0.52 -10.59 8.96
C LEU A 63 1.80 -10.06 9.64
N ASP A 64 2.74 -10.94 9.98
CA ASP A 64 4.02 -10.51 10.58
C ASP A 64 4.89 -9.77 9.57
N GLY A 65 4.90 -10.21 8.32
CA GLY A 65 5.58 -9.50 7.24
C GLY A 65 4.99 -8.10 7.02
N VAL A 66 3.67 -7.97 6.96
CA VAL A 66 2.99 -6.68 6.82
C VAL A 66 3.21 -5.78 8.04
N ARG A 67 3.26 -6.35 9.25
CA ARG A 67 3.66 -5.61 10.45
C ARG A 67 5.05 -5.00 10.31
N ALA A 68 6.02 -5.77 9.79
CA ALA A 68 7.37 -5.27 9.51
C ALA A 68 7.36 -4.14 8.47
N PHE A 69 6.59 -4.30 7.38
CA PHE A 69 6.41 -3.26 6.36
C PHE A 69 5.96 -1.92 6.96
N TYR A 70 4.89 -1.92 7.76
CA TYR A 70 4.40 -0.68 8.37
C TYR A 70 5.35 -0.11 9.42
N THR A 71 6.03 -0.96 10.17
CA THR A 71 7.06 -0.52 11.12
C THR A 71 8.19 0.22 10.39
N GLU A 72 8.65 -0.32 9.27
CA GLU A 72 9.67 0.30 8.42
C GLU A 72 9.17 1.60 7.79
N LEU A 73 7.94 1.61 7.23
CA LEU A 73 7.33 2.80 6.62
C LEU A 73 7.22 3.95 7.62
N PHE A 74 6.68 3.69 8.80
CA PHE A 74 6.48 4.71 9.82
C PHE A 74 7.79 5.19 10.47
N ALA A 75 8.83 4.34 10.48
CA ALA A 75 10.17 4.76 10.87
C ALA A 75 10.85 5.62 9.81
N ALA A 76 10.67 5.26 8.53
CA ALA A 76 11.24 6.01 7.42
C ALA A 76 10.59 7.39 7.24
N PHE A 77 9.27 7.47 7.44
CA PHE A 77 8.47 8.68 7.27
C PHE A 77 7.51 8.87 8.46
N PRO A 78 7.99 9.29 9.64
CA PRO A 78 7.15 9.42 10.83
C PRO A 78 6.00 10.41 10.69
N ASP A 79 6.15 11.39 9.80
CA ASP A 79 5.19 12.44 9.46
C ASP A 79 4.46 12.17 8.14
N ASN A 80 4.48 10.93 7.64
CA ASN A 80 3.85 10.63 6.35
C ASN A 80 2.37 10.95 6.31
N ARG A 81 1.92 11.37 5.12
CA ARG A 81 0.51 11.59 4.78
C ARG A 81 0.25 11.05 3.39
N PHE A 82 -0.84 10.32 3.26
CA PHE A 82 -1.38 9.89 1.98
C PHE A 82 -2.57 10.78 1.62
N ALA A 83 -2.43 11.58 0.58
CA ALA A 83 -3.53 12.35 0.01
C ALA A 83 -4.07 11.61 -1.21
N LEU A 84 -5.24 10.98 -1.06
CA LEU A 84 -5.89 10.25 -2.15
C LEU A 84 -6.24 11.21 -3.29
N THR A 85 -5.84 10.85 -4.53
CA THR A 85 -6.16 11.62 -5.74
C THR A 85 -7.18 10.90 -6.61
N ASP A 86 -7.12 9.59 -6.70
CA ASP A 86 -8.03 8.77 -7.50
C ASP A 86 -8.28 7.41 -6.84
N ILE A 87 -9.47 6.86 -7.07
CA ILE A 87 -9.83 5.53 -6.56
C ILE A 87 -10.78 4.83 -7.53
N VAL A 88 -10.53 3.57 -7.77
CA VAL A 88 -11.39 2.67 -8.54
C VAL A 88 -11.68 1.43 -7.70
N VAL A 89 -12.96 1.08 -7.58
CA VAL A 89 -13.42 -0.11 -6.86
C VAL A 89 -14.11 -1.05 -7.81
N GLY A 90 -13.71 -2.30 -7.79
CA GLY A 90 -14.26 -3.35 -8.64
C GLY A 90 -14.23 -4.73 -7.97
N PRO A 91 -14.66 -5.78 -8.71
CA PRO A 91 -14.72 -7.14 -8.15
C PRO A 91 -13.36 -7.73 -7.78
N GLN A 92 -12.28 -7.11 -8.25
CA GLN A 92 -10.91 -7.53 -7.95
C GLN A 92 -10.31 -6.80 -6.75
N GLY A 93 -10.99 -5.78 -6.23
CA GLY A 93 -10.54 -4.99 -5.09
C GLY A 93 -10.54 -3.50 -5.36
N VAL A 94 -9.57 -2.81 -4.80
CA VAL A 94 -9.40 -1.36 -4.89
C VAL A 94 -8.08 -1.04 -5.59
N PHE A 95 -8.12 -0.11 -6.52
CA PHE A 95 -6.94 0.51 -7.09
C PHE A 95 -6.99 2.01 -6.82
N GLU A 96 -5.95 2.55 -6.20
CA GLU A 96 -5.89 3.97 -5.86
C GLU A 96 -4.61 4.64 -6.33
N ALA A 97 -4.71 5.95 -6.51
CA ALA A 97 -3.58 6.84 -6.64
C ALA A 97 -3.58 7.82 -5.47
N ALA A 98 -2.42 8.05 -4.89
CA ALA A 98 -2.25 8.98 -3.78
C ALA A 98 -0.92 9.72 -3.89
N ARG A 99 -0.83 10.89 -3.22
CA ARG A 99 0.45 11.55 -2.94
C ARG A 99 0.90 11.19 -1.55
N LEU A 100 2.06 10.56 -1.47
CA LEU A 100 2.78 10.35 -0.22
C LEU A 100 3.71 11.52 0.01
N THR A 101 3.47 12.26 1.07
CA THR A 101 4.38 13.32 1.54
C THR A 101 4.91 12.98 2.93
N GLY A 102 6.09 13.46 3.25
CA GLY A 102 6.72 13.25 4.55
C GLY A 102 8.21 13.62 4.51
N THR A 103 8.90 13.38 5.61
CA THR A 103 10.33 13.60 5.74
C THR A 103 11.04 12.25 5.81
N ASN A 104 12.02 12.03 4.93
CA ASN A 104 12.75 10.77 4.85
C ASN A 104 13.80 10.67 5.97
N LEU A 105 13.40 10.19 7.15
CA LEU A 105 14.26 10.05 8.33
C LEU A 105 14.88 8.65 8.49
N GLY A 106 14.43 7.67 7.71
CA GLY A 106 14.94 6.30 7.71
C GLY A 106 15.16 5.75 6.29
N PRO A 107 15.90 4.66 6.14
CA PRO A 107 16.07 4.01 4.84
C PRO A 107 14.74 3.48 4.34
N TRP A 108 14.49 3.63 3.04
CA TRP A 108 13.28 3.13 2.38
C TRP A 108 13.56 2.73 0.95
N ALA A 109 13.01 1.61 0.49
CA ALA A 109 13.13 1.12 -0.89
C ALA A 109 14.60 1.02 -1.38
N GLY A 110 15.53 0.68 -0.48
CA GLY A 110 16.97 0.63 -0.78
C GLY A 110 17.61 2.00 -0.97
N VAL A 111 16.94 3.08 -0.56
CA VAL A 111 17.49 4.44 -0.56
C VAL A 111 17.77 4.84 0.89
N PRO A 112 18.99 5.36 1.20
CA PRO A 112 19.32 5.82 2.54
C PRO A 112 18.44 7.00 2.99
N ALA A 113 18.33 7.18 4.31
CA ALA A 113 17.70 8.36 4.87
C ALA A 113 18.37 9.64 4.34
N SER A 114 17.57 10.58 3.90
CA SER A 114 18.05 11.87 3.35
C SER A 114 17.84 13.04 4.30
N GLY A 115 16.93 12.93 5.26
CA GLY A 115 16.46 14.02 6.09
C GLY A 115 15.64 15.07 5.34
N MET A 116 15.33 14.83 4.05
CA MET A 116 14.64 15.77 3.18
C MET A 116 13.16 15.46 3.06
N PRO A 117 12.32 16.47 2.80
CA PRO A 117 10.95 16.25 2.41
C PRO A 117 10.86 15.41 1.13
N VAL A 118 9.89 14.52 1.07
CA VAL A 118 9.53 13.75 -0.12
C VAL A 118 8.10 14.05 -0.54
N ASP A 119 7.84 13.90 -1.82
CA ASP A 119 6.54 14.06 -2.44
C ASP A 119 6.45 13.07 -3.60
N LEU A 120 5.86 11.92 -3.33
CA LEU A 120 5.83 10.79 -4.25
C LEU A 120 4.40 10.53 -4.71
N GLN A 121 4.21 10.33 -6.02
CA GLN A 121 2.99 9.70 -6.48
C GLN A 121 3.09 8.19 -6.29
N VAL A 122 2.13 7.62 -5.59
CA VAL A 122 2.03 6.17 -5.37
C VAL A 122 0.75 5.63 -5.96
N LEU A 123 0.82 4.43 -6.51
CA LEU A 123 -0.32 3.67 -7.00
C LEU A 123 -0.37 2.38 -6.18
N ILE A 124 -1.54 2.05 -5.64
CA ILE A 124 -1.70 0.89 -4.77
C ILE A 124 -2.89 0.05 -5.25
N LEU A 125 -2.66 -1.22 -5.47
CA LEU A 125 -3.70 -2.22 -5.69
C LEU A 125 -3.90 -3.01 -4.39
N PHE A 126 -5.13 -3.05 -3.90
CA PHE A 126 -5.60 -3.89 -2.79
C PHE A 126 -6.41 -5.05 -3.38
N PRO A 127 -5.82 -6.22 -3.61
CA PRO A 127 -6.57 -7.36 -4.12
C PRO A 127 -7.57 -7.87 -3.08
N TRP A 128 -8.79 -8.14 -3.53
CA TRP A 128 -9.90 -8.60 -2.69
C TRP A 128 -10.09 -10.10 -2.81
N ASP A 129 -10.26 -10.77 -1.67
CA ASP A 129 -10.70 -12.16 -1.62
C ASP A 129 -12.17 -12.24 -1.16
N PRO A 130 -13.09 -12.68 -2.05
CA PRO A 130 -14.48 -12.78 -1.69
C PRO A 130 -14.78 -13.89 -0.67
N ALA A 131 -13.91 -14.90 -0.54
CA ALA A 131 -14.10 -16.01 0.40
C ALA A 131 -13.85 -15.56 1.84
N THR A 132 -12.74 -14.89 2.09
CA THR A 132 -12.40 -14.36 3.42
C THR A 132 -13.01 -12.99 3.68
N ARG A 133 -13.48 -12.30 2.63
CA ARG A 133 -13.96 -10.90 2.66
C ARG A 133 -12.91 -9.95 3.26
N ARG A 134 -11.65 -10.15 2.86
CA ARG A 134 -10.48 -9.39 3.28
C ARG A 134 -9.64 -9.01 2.07
N PHE A 135 -8.78 -8.01 2.22
CA PHE A 135 -7.72 -7.78 1.26
C PHE A 135 -6.63 -8.83 1.45
N VAL A 136 -6.05 -9.28 0.34
CA VAL A 136 -4.94 -10.26 0.37
C VAL A 136 -3.58 -9.60 0.28
N GLY A 137 -3.51 -8.32 0.52
CA GLY A 137 -2.28 -7.54 0.57
C GLY A 137 -2.35 -6.26 -0.24
N GLU A 138 -1.17 -5.77 -0.61
CA GLU A 138 -0.99 -4.59 -1.44
C GLU A 138 0.11 -4.81 -2.47
N ARG A 139 -0.09 -4.23 -3.66
CA ARG A 139 0.97 -4.05 -4.65
C ARG A 139 1.18 -2.55 -4.85
N ILE A 140 2.39 -2.08 -4.60
CA ILE A 140 2.71 -0.66 -4.50
C ILE A 140 3.68 -0.27 -5.61
N TRP A 141 3.33 0.74 -6.39
CA TRP A 141 4.17 1.34 -7.43
C TRP A 141 4.47 2.79 -7.13
N PHE A 142 5.69 3.19 -7.32
CA PHE A 142 6.13 4.59 -7.30
C PHE A 142 7.44 4.74 -8.07
N ASP A 143 7.78 5.96 -8.44
CA ASP A 143 9.07 6.26 -9.05
C ASP A 143 10.17 6.36 -7.99
N ARG A 144 10.96 5.31 -7.90
CA ARG A 144 12.11 5.25 -6.99
C ARG A 144 13.17 6.31 -7.28
N GLY A 145 13.21 6.83 -8.52
CA GLY A 145 14.09 7.93 -8.92
C GLY A 145 13.80 9.20 -8.14
N GLN A 146 12.52 9.54 -7.91
CA GLN A 146 12.13 10.72 -7.13
C GLN A 146 12.66 10.66 -5.68
N LEU A 147 12.68 9.48 -5.07
CA LEU A 147 13.23 9.30 -3.73
C LEU A 147 14.77 9.44 -3.72
N ARG A 148 15.47 8.95 -4.77
CA ARG A 148 16.91 9.07 -4.93
C ARG A 148 17.34 10.50 -5.20
N ASP A 149 16.61 11.25 -6.02
CA ASP A 149 16.93 12.63 -6.38
C ASP A 149 16.86 13.53 -5.15
N ALA A 150 15.90 13.32 -4.25
CA ALA A 150 15.83 14.00 -2.97
C ALA A 150 17.09 13.76 -2.12
N SER A 151 17.62 12.52 -2.11
CA SER A 151 18.87 12.20 -1.37
C SER A 151 20.14 12.69 -2.07
N ALA A 152 20.12 12.87 -3.40
CA ALA A 152 21.27 13.36 -4.16
C ALA A 152 21.49 14.89 -4.01
N ALA A 153 20.44 15.66 -3.74
CA ALA A 153 20.51 17.11 -3.52
C ALA A 153 21.37 17.48 -2.31
N ILE A 154 21.47 16.59 -1.31
CA ILE A 154 22.28 16.80 -0.10
C ILE A 154 23.78 16.69 -0.36
N LYS A 155 24.18 15.84 -1.31
CA LYS A 155 25.62 15.62 -1.62
C LYS A 155 26.26 16.75 -2.41
N ARG A 156 25.50 17.76 -2.82
CA ARG A 156 25.95 18.91 -3.62
C ARG A 156 25.98 20.22 -2.84
N SER A 157 25.56 20.21 -1.59
CA SER A 157 25.63 21.33 -0.64
C SER A 157 26.70 21.09 0.43
#